data_3bd009e5cbb37078bce08292491606eb
#
_entry.id   3bd009e5cbb37078bce08292491606eb
#
_cell.length_a   1.000
_cell.length_b   1.000
_cell.length_c   1.000
_cell.angle_alpha   90.00
_cell.angle_beta   90.00
_cell.angle_gamma   90.00
#
_symmetry.space_group_name_H-M   'P 1'
#
loop_
_entity.id
_entity.type
_entity.pdbx_description
1 polymer ?
#
loop_
_entity_poly.entity_id
_entity_poly.type
_entity_poly.pdbx_seq_one_letter_code
_entity_poly.pdbx_strand_id
1 'polypeptide(L)'
;SYGRNGNDIPPENNPRFIFSAHSAWCPWKKSENSLEVELRRPKIEKAEWQDTEVKAASKGTVGTPIKLYAEVTEFEEGQGVTFTVYNEQTGEAVYEAGSDVQDGKAEAPWNPIDTRNPEDTEELKYYIEATSLRCKPVKSGDIQVKNPKIISMEWEENTVYYNDKIKL
;
A
#
# COMPACT_ATOMS: atom_id res chain seq x y z
N SER A 1 -28.82 -3.76 29.62
CA SER A 1 -28.09 -4.99 29.86
C SER A 1 -26.92 -5.05 28.93
N TYR A 2 -25.73 -4.75 29.40
CA TYR A 2 -24.47 -4.93 28.68
C TYR A 2 -24.12 -6.41 28.74
N GLY A 3 -24.29 -7.12 27.69
CA GLY A 3 -23.93 -8.51 27.63
C GLY A 3 -23.36 -8.89 26.30
N ARG A 4 -22.07 -8.65 26.12
CA ARG A 4 -21.12 -9.55 25.47
C ARG A 4 -19.75 -8.90 25.43
N ASN A 5 -18.78 -9.57 26.02
CA ASN A 5 -17.38 -9.23 25.87
C ASN A 5 -17.01 -9.33 24.40
N GLY A 6 -16.29 -8.32 23.88
CA GLY A 6 -15.92 -8.19 22.47
C GLY A 6 -15.06 -9.32 21.87
N ASN A 7 -14.86 -10.42 22.61
CA ASN A 7 -14.06 -11.56 22.17
C ASN A 7 -14.88 -12.70 21.52
N ASP A 8 -16.22 -12.64 21.58
CA ASP A 8 -17.09 -13.73 21.11
C ASP A 8 -17.72 -13.47 19.73
N ILE A 9 -17.23 -12.49 18.97
CA ILE A 9 -17.76 -12.17 17.65
C ILE A 9 -17.07 -13.05 16.61
N PRO A 10 -17.80 -13.96 15.93
CA PRO A 10 -17.22 -14.81 14.89
C PRO A 10 -16.59 -13.95 13.79
N PRO A 11 -15.45 -14.34 13.22
CA PRO A 11 -14.70 -13.51 12.28
C PRO A 11 -15.37 -13.29 10.91
N GLU A 12 -16.49 -13.97 10.62
CA GLU A 12 -17.08 -13.99 9.27
C GLU A 12 -18.40 -13.21 9.10
N ASN A 13 -19.01 -12.75 10.18
CA ASN A 13 -20.27 -12.00 10.06
C ASN A 13 -20.13 -10.59 10.62
N ASN A 14 -20.50 -9.59 9.83
CA ASN A 14 -20.69 -8.22 10.32
C ASN A 14 -21.78 -8.22 11.38
N PRO A 15 -21.47 -7.95 12.67
CA PRO A 15 -22.48 -7.97 13.70
C PRO A 15 -23.44 -6.80 13.50
N ARG A 16 -24.71 -7.09 13.48
CA ARG A 16 -25.77 -6.09 13.49
C ARG A 16 -26.18 -5.81 14.93
N PHE A 17 -26.17 -4.55 15.32
CA PHE A 17 -26.60 -4.12 16.65
C PHE A 17 -27.93 -3.41 16.53
N ILE A 18 -28.89 -3.86 17.32
CA ILE A 18 -30.20 -3.22 17.44
C ILE A 18 -30.22 -2.47 18.78
N PHE A 19 -30.32 -1.15 18.71
CA PHE A 19 -30.50 -0.33 19.87
C PHE A 19 -31.99 -0.08 20.08
N SER A 20 -32.52 -0.49 21.24
CA SER A 20 -33.86 -0.12 21.66
C SER A 20 -33.80 0.84 22.85
N ALA A 21 -34.39 2.00 22.70
CA ALA A 21 -34.55 2.95 23.80
C ALA A 21 -35.92 2.71 24.46
N HIS A 22 -35.91 2.50 25.77
CA HIS A 22 -37.12 2.42 26.59
C HIS A 22 -37.26 3.67 27.44
N SER A 23 -38.42 4.33 27.36
CA SER A 23 -38.73 5.40 28.28
C SER A 23 -39.14 4.79 29.66
N ALA A 24 -38.47 5.20 30.72
CA ALA A 24 -38.81 4.78 32.06
C ALA A 24 -40.23 5.19 32.50
N TRP A 25 -40.83 6.17 31.79
CA TRP A 25 -42.16 6.72 32.11
C TRP A 25 -43.33 6.06 31.38
N CYS A 26 -43.06 5.33 30.30
CA CYS A 26 -44.06 4.62 29.52
C CYS A 26 -43.52 3.24 29.09
N PRO A 27 -43.50 2.25 30.00
CA PRO A 27 -42.89 0.95 29.75
C PRO A 27 -43.63 0.12 28.68
N TRP A 28 -44.83 0.49 28.26
CA TRP A 28 -45.61 -0.14 27.20
C TRP A 28 -45.50 0.49 25.82
N LYS A 29 -44.88 1.67 25.70
CA LYS A 29 -44.53 2.21 24.38
C LYS A 29 -43.13 1.74 24.02
N LYS A 30 -43.06 0.68 23.20
CA LYS A 30 -41.83 0.36 22.49
C LYS A 30 -41.53 1.51 21.52
N SER A 31 -40.33 2.02 21.56
CA SER A 31 -39.86 2.93 20.51
C SER A 31 -39.86 2.15 19.20
N GLU A 32 -40.63 2.60 18.22
CA GLU A 32 -40.71 1.98 16.88
C GLU A 32 -39.44 2.22 16.06
N ASN A 33 -38.51 3.02 16.55
CA ASN A 33 -37.27 3.35 15.87
C ASN A 33 -36.11 2.52 16.45
N SER A 34 -35.98 1.29 16.01
CA SER A 34 -34.72 0.56 16.17
C SER A 34 -33.75 1.03 15.10
N LEU A 35 -32.64 1.66 15.50
CA LEU A 35 -31.52 1.94 14.61
C LEU A 35 -30.71 0.65 14.50
N GLU A 36 -30.72 0.07 13.30
CA GLU A 36 -29.83 -1.04 12.97
C GLU A 36 -28.48 -0.45 12.60
N VAL A 37 -27.45 -0.75 13.36
CA VAL A 37 -26.08 -0.33 13.08
C VAL A 37 -25.31 -1.55 12.59
N GLU A 38 -24.86 -1.51 11.36
CA GLU A 38 -23.97 -2.49 10.78
C GLU A 38 -22.53 -2.08 11.08
N LEU A 39 -21.77 -2.95 11.75
CA LEU A 39 -20.34 -2.75 11.92
C LEU A 39 -19.60 -3.32 10.70
N ARG A 40 -19.06 -2.43 9.92
CA ARG A 40 -18.18 -2.78 8.81
C ARG A 40 -16.77 -3.06 9.33
N ARG A 41 -16.11 -4.05 8.75
CA ARG A 41 -14.73 -4.40 9.06
C ARG A 41 -13.86 -4.04 7.89
N PRO A 42 -13.05 -3.00 8.02
CA PRO A 42 -12.10 -2.65 6.96
C PRO A 42 -11.10 -3.78 6.75
N LYS A 43 -10.78 -4.05 5.49
CA LYS A 43 -9.85 -5.09 5.08
C LYS A 43 -9.00 -4.61 3.91
N ILE A 44 -7.70 -4.88 3.98
CA ILE A 44 -6.80 -4.75 2.85
C ILE A 44 -6.87 -6.08 2.09
N GLU A 45 -7.34 -6.05 0.85
CA GLU A 45 -7.52 -7.25 0.02
C GLU A 45 -6.21 -7.63 -0.67
N LYS A 46 -5.45 -6.62 -1.09
CA LYS A 46 -4.25 -6.81 -1.90
C LYS A 46 -3.25 -5.69 -1.67
N ALA A 47 -1.96 -6.03 -1.71
CA ALA A 47 -0.86 -5.09 -1.84
C ALA A 47 0.00 -5.50 -3.04
N GLU A 48 0.38 -4.55 -3.89
CA GLU A 48 1.19 -4.83 -5.08
C GLU A 48 2.05 -3.64 -5.50
N TRP A 49 3.03 -3.93 -6.33
CA TRP A 49 3.81 -2.94 -7.05
C TRP A 49 3.12 -2.61 -8.36
N GLN A 50 3.07 -1.34 -8.72
CA GLN A 50 2.58 -0.91 -10.01
C GLN A 50 3.61 -0.02 -10.70
N ASP A 51 3.71 -0.16 -12.02
CA ASP A 51 4.50 0.72 -12.88
C ASP A 51 3.74 2.03 -13.19
N THR A 52 4.34 2.88 -13.99
CA THR A 52 3.73 4.14 -14.43
C THR A 52 2.50 3.96 -15.33
N GLU A 53 2.31 2.75 -15.89
CA GLU A 53 1.14 2.40 -16.71
C GLU A 53 0.03 1.71 -15.89
N VAL A 54 0.16 1.70 -14.55
CA VAL A 54 -0.82 1.08 -13.60
C VAL A 54 -0.94 -0.44 -13.79
N LYS A 55 0.16 -1.07 -14.20
CA LYS A 55 0.27 -2.52 -14.31
C LYS A 55 1.10 -3.08 -13.16
N ALA A 56 0.76 -4.30 -12.74
CA ALA A 56 1.54 -5.00 -11.73
C ALA A 56 3.00 -5.14 -12.18
N ALA A 57 3.93 -4.64 -11.35
CA ALA A 57 5.35 -4.65 -11.63
C ALA A 57 6.07 -5.73 -10.81
N SER A 58 6.96 -6.48 -11.46
CA SER A 58 7.86 -7.43 -10.80
C SER A 58 9.33 -7.03 -10.94
N LYS A 59 9.61 -5.96 -11.68
CA LYS A 59 10.95 -5.42 -11.93
C LYS A 59 10.94 -3.92 -11.82
N GLY A 60 12.02 -3.36 -11.29
CA GLY A 60 12.24 -1.94 -11.15
C GLY A 60 13.69 -1.57 -11.45
N THR A 61 13.94 -0.28 -11.59
CA THR A 61 15.27 0.29 -11.80
C THR A 61 15.50 1.37 -10.75
N VAL A 62 16.68 1.40 -10.16
CA VAL A 62 17.08 2.47 -9.22
C VAL A 62 16.90 3.83 -9.87
N GLY A 63 16.32 4.77 -9.16
CA GLY A 63 16.01 6.12 -9.65
C GLY A 63 14.74 6.23 -10.50
N THR A 64 14.05 5.11 -10.79
CA THR A 64 12.75 5.14 -11.48
C THR A 64 11.62 4.95 -10.47
N PRO A 65 10.68 5.90 -10.34
CA PRO A 65 9.58 5.79 -9.41
C PRO A 65 8.70 4.58 -9.70
N ILE A 66 8.32 3.88 -8.64
CA ILE A 66 7.40 2.75 -8.64
C ILE A 66 6.26 3.10 -7.70
N LYS A 67 5.05 2.68 -8.03
CA LYS A 67 3.89 2.92 -7.19
C LYS A 67 3.67 1.74 -6.24
N LEU A 68 3.49 2.05 -4.96
CA LEU A 68 2.96 1.17 -3.94
C LEU A 68 1.44 1.25 -4.04
N TYR A 69 0.77 0.12 -4.13
CA TYR A 69 -0.69 0.06 -4.32
C TYR A 69 -1.32 -0.92 -3.34
N ALA A 70 -2.46 -0.54 -2.80
CA ALA A 70 -3.32 -1.43 -2.02
C ALA A 70 -4.78 -1.28 -2.46
N GLU A 71 -5.45 -2.41 -2.60
CA GLU A 71 -6.90 -2.50 -2.77
C GLU A 71 -7.53 -2.79 -1.42
N VAL A 72 -8.58 -2.04 -1.07
CA VAL A 72 -9.21 -2.12 0.25
C VAL A 72 -10.73 -2.21 0.13
N THR A 73 -11.37 -2.84 1.11
CA THR A 73 -12.82 -2.94 1.22
C THR A 73 -13.30 -2.46 2.59
N GLU A 74 -14.49 -1.90 2.63
CA GLU A 74 -15.13 -1.38 3.86
C GLU A 74 -14.30 -0.30 4.60
N PHE A 75 -13.44 0.40 3.87
CA PHE A 75 -12.76 1.60 4.34
C PHE A 75 -13.63 2.83 4.07
N GLU A 76 -13.54 3.81 4.95
CA GLU A 76 -14.07 5.14 4.69
C GLU A 76 -13.07 5.95 3.85
N GLU A 77 -13.59 6.86 3.02
CA GLU A 77 -12.75 7.79 2.28
C GLU A 77 -11.88 8.63 3.22
N GLY A 78 -10.59 8.75 2.92
CA GLY A 78 -9.62 9.44 3.76
C GLY A 78 -9.07 8.60 4.92
N GLN A 79 -9.45 7.34 5.07
CA GLN A 79 -8.85 6.45 6.05
C GLN A 79 -7.44 6.06 5.63
N GLY A 80 -6.48 6.14 6.55
CA GLY A 80 -5.06 5.93 6.25
C GLY A 80 -4.66 4.46 6.08
N VAL A 81 -3.82 4.21 5.07
CA VAL A 81 -3.04 2.99 4.87
C VAL A 81 -1.57 3.34 4.93
N THR A 82 -0.78 2.57 5.65
CA THR A 82 0.68 2.70 5.72
C THR A 82 1.33 1.59 4.91
N PHE A 83 2.23 1.96 4.03
CA PHE A 83 3.07 1.05 3.26
C PHE A 83 4.47 1.05 3.86
N THR A 84 4.99 -0.13 4.18
CA THR A 84 6.38 -0.31 4.58
C THR A 84 7.08 -1.19 3.56
N VAL A 85 8.17 -0.71 2.99
CA VAL A 85 9.01 -1.46 2.04
C VAL A 85 10.13 -2.13 2.81
N TYR A 86 10.26 -3.42 2.63
CA TYR A 86 11.30 -4.23 3.26
C TYR A 86 12.28 -4.77 2.21
N ASN A 87 13.55 -4.78 2.56
CA ASN A 87 14.53 -5.56 1.84
C ASN A 87 14.31 -7.04 2.17
N GLU A 88 14.09 -7.88 1.15
CA GLU A 88 13.76 -9.29 1.33
C GLU A 88 14.93 -10.09 1.92
N GLN A 89 16.17 -9.70 1.60
CA GLN A 89 17.37 -10.40 2.04
C GLN A 89 17.73 -10.11 3.50
N THR A 90 17.56 -8.84 3.95
CA THR A 90 17.93 -8.43 5.31
C THR A 90 16.73 -8.40 6.26
N GLY A 91 15.52 -8.33 5.74
CA GLY A 91 14.29 -8.11 6.51
C GLY A 91 14.16 -6.69 7.08
N GLU A 92 15.04 -5.77 6.70
CA GLU A 92 15.02 -4.40 7.19
C GLU A 92 14.02 -3.55 6.42
N ALA A 93 13.30 -2.69 7.15
CA ALA A 93 12.45 -1.66 6.56
C ALA A 93 13.34 -0.56 5.96
N VAL A 94 13.16 -0.30 4.66
CA VAL A 94 13.96 0.69 3.92
C VAL A 94 13.18 1.95 3.56
N TYR A 95 11.86 1.87 3.62
CA TYR A 95 10.99 3.01 3.29
C TYR A 95 9.62 2.83 3.93
N GLU A 96 9.00 3.94 4.32
CA GLU A 96 7.64 3.98 4.82
C GLU A 96 6.89 5.19 4.22
N ALA A 97 5.65 4.98 3.83
CA ALA A 97 4.77 6.02 3.33
C ALA A 97 3.32 5.78 3.76
N GLY A 98 2.64 6.85 4.15
CA GLY A 98 1.20 6.84 4.37
C GLY A 98 0.45 7.30 3.15
N SER A 99 -0.76 6.78 2.96
CA SER A 99 -1.69 7.22 1.92
C SER A 99 -3.12 7.10 2.42
N ASP A 100 -3.95 8.06 2.03
CA ASP A 100 -5.38 8.01 2.32
C ASP A 100 -6.11 7.18 1.26
N VAL A 101 -7.12 6.45 1.69
CA VAL A 101 -7.98 5.68 0.79
C VAL A 101 -8.84 6.61 -0.04
N GLN A 102 -8.85 6.38 -1.35
CA GLN A 102 -9.71 7.02 -2.34
C GLN A 102 -10.27 5.96 -3.29
N ASP A 103 -11.59 5.93 -3.47
CA ASP A 103 -12.26 4.96 -4.35
C ASP A 103 -11.86 3.49 -4.08
N GLY A 104 -11.70 3.11 -2.81
CA GLY A 104 -11.32 1.75 -2.42
C GLY A 104 -9.86 1.39 -2.68
N LYS A 105 -8.97 2.38 -2.84
CA LYS A 105 -7.55 2.21 -3.15
C LYS A 105 -6.71 3.15 -2.30
N ALA A 106 -5.48 2.71 -2.00
CA ALA A 106 -4.45 3.56 -1.44
C ALA A 106 -3.19 3.45 -2.31
N GLU A 107 -2.53 4.57 -2.60
CA GLU A 107 -1.38 4.64 -3.49
C GLU A 107 -0.30 5.57 -2.92
N ALA A 108 0.95 5.13 -2.97
CA ALA A 108 2.09 5.97 -2.61
C ALA A 108 3.26 5.77 -3.58
N PRO A 109 4.04 6.80 -3.89
CA PRO A 109 5.23 6.66 -4.72
C PRO A 109 6.39 6.09 -3.89
N TRP A 110 7.23 5.28 -4.51
CA TRP A 110 8.51 4.87 -3.98
C TRP A 110 9.58 5.02 -5.06
N ASN A 111 10.69 5.64 -4.70
CA ASN A 111 11.86 5.74 -5.58
C ASN A 111 12.97 4.88 -4.99
N PRO A 112 13.27 3.71 -5.58
CA PRO A 112 14.31 2.83 -5.06
C PRO A 112 15.68 3.49 -5.15
N ILE A 113 16.42 3.42 -4.03
CA ILE A 113 17.79 3.93 -3.91
C ILE A 113 18.67 2.74 -3.59
N ASP A 114 19.76 2.56 -4.34
CA ASP A 114 20.80 1.61 -4.02
C ASP A 114 22.00 2.37 -3.44
N THR A 115 22.30 2.11 -2.19
CA THR A 115 23.45 2.72 -1.48
C THR A 115 24.69 1.86 -1.52
N ARG A 116 24.64 0.69 -2.17
CA ARG A 116 25.78 -0.21 -2.33
C ARG A 116 26.78 0.33 -3.33
N ASN A 117 27.93 -0.35 -3.41
CA ASN A 117 28.93 -0.04 -4.43
C ASN A 117 28.30 -0.17 -5.83
N PRO A 118 28.49 0.81 -6.74
CA PRO A 118 28.02 0.74 -8.13
C PRO A 118 28.49 -0.48 -8.93
N GLU A 119 29.56 -1.13 -8.47
CA GLU A 119 30.07 -2.38 -9.07
C GLU A 119 29.26 -3.61 -8.66
N ASP A 120 28.46 -3.53 -7.59
CA ASP A 120 27.59 -4.60 -7.17
C ASP A 120 26.51 -4.83 -8.23
N THR A 121 26.53 -6.00 -8.83
CA THR A 121 25.61 -6.37 -9.91
C THR A 121 24.43 -7.19 -9.42
N GLU A 122 24.39 -7.52 -8.13
CA GLU A 122 23.31 -8.30 -7.56
C GLU A 122 22.00 -7.53 -7.56
N GLU A 123 20.94 -8.22 -7.95
CA GLU A 123 19.60 -7.66 -7.90
C GLU A 123 19.14 -7.56 -6.45
N LEU A 124 18.58 -6.42 -6.08
CA LEU A 124 17.90 -6.27 -4.80
C LEU A 124 16.46 -6.70 -4.93
N LYS A 125 15.98 -7.40 -3.92
CA LYS A 125 14.57 -7.79 -3.82
C LYS A 125 13.91 -7.07 -2.67
N TYR A 126 12.71 -6.59 -2.92
CA TYR A 126 11.90 -5.88 -1.94
C TYR A 126 10.47 -6.39 -1.95
N TYR A 127 9.80 -6.30 -0.82
CA TYR A 127 8.36 -6.49 -0.72
C TYR A 127 7.70 -5.34 0.05
N ILE A 128 6.42 -5.16 -0.16
CA ILE A 128 5.61 -4.19 0.58
C ILE A 128 4.81 -4.93 1.66
N GLU A 129 4.68 -4.33 2.82
CA GLU A 129 3.64 -4.63 3.78
C GLU A 129 2.70 -3.44 3.88
N ALA A 130 1.42 -3.64 3.54
CA ALA A 130 0.38 -2.64 3.69
C ALA A 130 -0.36 -2.89 5.02
N THR A 131 -0.47 -1.85 5.83
CA THR A 131 -1.09 -1.90 7.16
C THR A 131 -2.09 -0.78 7.34
N SER A 132 -3.09 -0.99 8.17
CA SER A 132 -3.99 0.07 8.63
C SER A 132 -4.52 -0.29 10.02
N LEU A 133 -5.11 0.71 10.71
CA LEU A 133 -5.66 0.52 12.03
C LEU A 133 -6.74 -0.58 12.02
N ARG A 134 -6.59 -1.61 12.88
CA ARG A 134 -7.50 -2.75 13.02
C ARG A 134 -7.57 -3.71 11.82
N CYS A 135 -6.68 -3.58 10.85
CA CYS A 135 -6.56 -4.52 9.74
C CYS A 135 -5.37 -5.47 9.96
N LYS A 136 -5.47 -6.66 9.39
CA LYS A 136 -4.30 -7.54 9.30
C LYS A 136 -3.36 -6.98 8.22
N PRO A 137 -2.04 -7.00 8.46
CA PRO A 137 -1.06 -6.65 7.43
C PRO A 137 -1.21 -7.54 6.19
N VAL A 138 -1.03 -6.94 5.01
CA VAL A 138 -1.02 -7.67 3.74
C VAL A 138 0.31 -7.45 3.05
N LYS A 139 0.99 -8.56 2.76
CA LYS A 139 2.28 -8.57 2.07
C LYS A 139 2.08 -8.70 0.57
N SER A 140 2.86 -7.95 -0.22
CA SER A 140 2.92 -8.08 -1.69
C SER A 140 3.81 -9.25 -2.13
N GLY A 141 3.82 -9.53 -3.44
CA GLY A 141 4.93 -10.23 -4.09
C GLY A 141 6.21 -9.39 -4.11
N ASP A 142 7.33 -10.05 -4.41
CA ASP A 142 8.63 -9.38 -4.48
C ASP A 142 8.79 -8.61 -5.78
N ILE A 143 9.52 -7.48 -5.70
CA ILE A 143 10.03 -6.75 -6.87
C ILE A 143 11.54 -6.87 -6.91
N GLN A 144 12.08 -7.10 -8.12
CA GLN A 144 13.53 -7.10 -8.38
C GLN A 144 13.96 -5.72 -8.86
N VAL A 145 14.89 -5.09 -8.16
CA VAL A 145 15.42 -3.77 -8.50
C VAL A 145 16.86 -3.89 -8.96
N LYS A 146 17.17 -3.29 -10.11
CA LYS A 146 18.49 -3.27 -10.71
C LYS A 146 19.06 -1.86 -10.79
N ASN A 147 20.37 -1.76 -10.66
CA ASN A 147 21.09 -0.55 -10.99
C ASN A 147 21.15 -0.36 -12.53
N PRO A 148 20.88 0.85 -13.03
CA PRO A 148 21.12 1.14 -14.44
C PRO A 148 22.62 1.05 -14.73
N LYS A 149 22.97 0.45 -15.87
CA LYS A 149 24.36 0.38 -16.35
C LYS A 149 24.46 1.05 -17.71
N ILE A 150 25.52 1.82 -17.90
CA ILE A 150 25.93 2.26 -19.23
C ILE A 150 26.61 1.07 -19.91
N ILE A 151 25.97 0.53 -20.95
CA ILE A 151 26.47 -0.65 -21.67
C ILE A 151 27.45 -0.23 -22.77
N SER A 152 27.15 0.88 -23.44
CA SER A 152 28.02 1.43 -24.49
C SER A 152 27.85 2.94 -24.55
N MET A 153 28.87 3.60 -25.01
CA MET A 153 28.86 5.03 -25.26
C MET A 153 29.62 5.25 -26.58
N GLU A 154 28.95 5.82 -27.56
CA GLU A 154 29.49 6.09 -28.86
C GLU A 154 29.36 7.56 -29.20
N TRP A 155 30.33 8.08 -29.95
CA TRP A 155 30.23 9.43 -30.47
C TRP A 155 29.26 9.44 -31.64
N GLU A 156 28.33 10.39 -31.63
CA GLU A 156 27.38 10.58 -32.74
C GLU A 156 28.11 10.98 -34.04
N GLU A 157 29.26 11.66 -33.90
CA GLU A 157 30.10 12.08 -35.02
C GLU A 157 31.55 11.62 -34.80
N ASN A 158 32.12 10.97 -35.82
CA ASN A 158 33.50 10.48 -35.82
C ASN A 158 34.53 11.55 -36.21
N THR A 159 34.08 12.71 -36.71
CA THR A 159 34.94 13.84 -37.13
C THR A 159 34.43 15.12 -36.52
N VAL A 160 35.29 15.77 -35.73
CA VAL A 160 35.00 17.02 -35.06
C VAL A 160 35.94 18.09 -35.56
N TYR A 161 35.43 19.19 -36.06
CA TYR A 161 36.21 20.35 -36.45
C TYR A 161 36.42 21.28 -35.24
N TYR A 162 37.50 22.04 -35.27
CA TYR A 162 37.77 23.02 -34.23
C TYR A 162 36.60 24.01 -34.09
N ASN A 163 36.04 24.15 -32.90
CA ASN A 163 34.85 24.92 -32.52
C ASN A 163 33.47 24.23 -32.76
N ASP A 164 33.41 22.98 -33.17
CA ASP A 164 32.14 22.26 -33.22
C ASP A 164 31.65 21.89 -31.79
N LYS A 165 30.34 21.96 -31.60
CA LYS A 165 29.70 21.43 -30.38
C LYS A 165 29.39 19.96 -30.56
N ILE A 166 30.02 19.12 -29.76
CA ILE A 166 29.76 17.68 -29.74
C ILE A 166 28.48 17.44 -28.96
N LYS A 167 27.57 16.67 -29.51
CA LYS A 167 26.42 16.12 -28.79
C LYS A 167 26.83 14.79 -28.13
N LEU A 168 26.55 14.71 -26.87
CA LEU A 168 26.71 13.49 -26.07
C LEU A 168 25.34 12.86 -25.81
#